data_24cd3eb9381ecd9ea0a8d269d85b5904
#
_entry.id   24cd3eb9381ecd9ea0a8d269d85b5904
#
_cell.length_a   1.000
_cell.length_b   1.000
_cell.length_c   1.000
_cell.angle_alpha   90.00
_cell.angle_beta   90.00
_cell.angle_gamma   90.00
#
_symmetry.space_group_name_H-M   'P 1'
#
loop_
_entity.id
_entity.type
_entity.pdbx_description
1 polymer ?
#
loop_
_entity_poly.entity_id
_entity_poly.type
_entity_poly.pdbx_seq_one_letter_code
_entity_poly.pdbx_strand_id
1 'polypeptide(L)'
;MNFIRKLPIPMDIKAMYPVTPEMTAIKSARDEEIRKVFTGVSDKFILVIGPCSADREDAVLDYISRLKKVQEKVEDKIVIIPRIYTNKPRTTGDGYKGMLHQPDPNADPDMLNGVIAIRKLHMKALAEIGLSCADEMLYPENHRYLSDLLSYVAIGARSVENQQHRLTASGLAIPVGMKNPTGGDLSVMMNSVTAAQHSHTFIYRGWEVKSQGNPLAHAILRGYVNKHGQSLPNYHYEDLIGLYELYKASGLANPAVIIDTNHANSGKKYLEQVRIAKEVLHSCRHSADVKSIVKGLMIESYIEDGCQKINDHDIYGNSITDPCLGWEKTERLIYDMADVL
;
A
#
# COMPACT_ATOMS: atom_id res chain seq x y z
N MET A 1 -3.81 18.38 26.21
CA MET A 1 -4.26 17.03 25.80
C MET A 1 -5.10 16.44 26.90
N ASN A 2 -6.26 15.85 26.55
CA ASN A 2 -7.10 15.12 27.50
C ASN A 2 -6.90 13.63 27.28
N PHE A 3 -6.58 12.88 28.31
CA PHE A 3 -6.47 11.42 28.26
C PHE A 3 -7.88 10.83 28.41
N ILE A 4 -8.42 10.24 27.32
CA ILE A 4 -9.78 9.70 27.29
C ILE A 4 -9.82 8.31 27.89
N ARG A 5 -8.95 7.41 27.41
CA ARG A 5 -8.82 6.03 27.92
C ARG A 5 -7.48 5.42 27.52
N LYS A 6 -7.02 4.43 28.26
CA LYS A 6 -5.88 3.60 27.86
C LYS A 6 -6.34 2.56 26.85
N LEU A 7 -5.67 2.48 25.69
CA LEU A 7 -5.93 1.42 24.72
C LEU A 7 -5.17 0.14 25.09
N PRO A 8 -5.71 -1.05 24.76
CA PRO A 8 -4.97 -2.30 24.83
C PRO A 8 -3.69 -2.22 24.00
N ILE A 9 -2.61 -2.80 24.48
CA ILE A 9 -1.38 -2.87 23.68
C ILE A 9 -1.55 -3.91 22.55
N PRO A 10 -0.73 -3.85 21.48
CA PRO A 10 -0.83 -4.80 20.38
C PRO A 10 -0.79 -6.27 20.78
N MET A 11 -0.03 -6.61 21.83
CA MET A 11 0.04 -7.98 22.34
C MET A 11 -1.30 -8.45 22.90
N ASP A 12 -2.03 -7.59 23.62
CA ASP A 12 -3.36 -7.92 24.16
C ASP A 12 -4.36 -8.18 23.03
N ILE A 13 -4.38 -7.30 22.03
CA ILE A 13 -5.27 -7.46 20.86
C ILE A 13 -4.93 -8.72 20.06
N LYS A 14 -3.64 -9.03 19.88
CA LYS A 14 -3.22 -10.26 19.21
C LYS A 14 -3.58 -11.52 20.01
N ALA A 15 -3.53 -11.46 21.34
CA ALA A 15 -3.98 -12.56 22.19
C ALA A 15 -5.51 -12.74 22.17
N MET A 16 -6.28 -11.65 22.07
CA MET A 16 -7.75 -11.70 21.91
C MET A 16 -8.18 -12.21 20.53
N TYR A 17 -7.42 -11.91 19.49
CA TYR A 17 -7.68 -12.30 18.10
C TYR A 17 -6.39 -12.92 17.52
N PRO A 18 -6.07 -14.17 17.87
CA PRO A 18 -4.82 -14.83 17.44
C PRO A 18 -4.88 -15.26 15.98
N VAL A 19 -3.74 -15.21 15.32
CA VAL A 19 -3.55 -15.81 13.99
C VAL A 19 -3.45 -17.31 14.15
N THR A 20 -4.21 -18.08 13.34
CA THR A 20 -4.16 -19.55 13.37
C THR A 20 -2.94 -20.08 12.62
N PRO A 21 -2.56 -21.36 12.84
CA PRO A 21 -1.49 -21.99 12.05
C PRO A 21 -1.74 -21.96 10.54
N GLU A 22 -2.99 -22.13 10.10
CA GLU A 22 -3.39 -22.10 8.70
C GLU A 22 -3.20 -20.69 8.10
N MET A 23 -3.64 -19.65 8.82
CA MET A 23 -3.40 -18.25 8.42
C MET A 23 -1.91 -17.94 8.33
N THR A 24 -1.12 -18.44 9.27
CA THR A 24 0.34 -18.27 9.27
C THR A 24 0.96 -18.93 8.04
N ALA A 25 0.53 -20.14 7.68
CA ALA A 25 1.01 -20.85 6.50
C ALA A 25 0.66 -20.10 5.20
N ILE A 26 -0.58 -19.64 5.06
CA ILE A 26 -1.02 -18.84 3.89
C ILE A 26 -0.17 -17.58 3.78
N LYS A 27 -0.05 -16.81 4.87
CA LYS A 27 0.74 -15.58 4.89
C LYS A 27 2.20 -15.85 4.52
N SER A 28 2.83 -16.87 5.09
CA SER A 28 4.23 -17.20 4.82
C SER A 28 4.47 -17.55 3.36
N ALA A 29 3.57 -18.31 2.73
CA ALA A 29 3.63 -18.63 1.31
C ALA A 29 3.51 -17.38 0.44
N ARG A 30 2.57 -16.47 0.80
CA ARG A 30 2.37 -15.21 0.11
C ARG A 30 3.56 -14.26 0.27
N ASP A 31 4.11 -14.14 1.48
CA ASP A 31 5.29 -13.32 1.75
C ASP A 31 6.49 -13.79 0.92
N GLU A 32 6.69 -15.10 0.80
CA GLU A 32 7.76 -15.66 0.00
C GLU A 32 7.56 -15.42 -1.51
N GLU A 33 6.32 -15.56 -2.01
CA GLU A 33 5.99 -15.24 -3.40
C GLU A 33 6.28 -13.77 -3.72
N ILE A 34 5.82 -12.85 -2.87
CA ILE A 34 6.04 -11.42 -3.01
C ILE A 34 7.54 -11.10 -2.94
N ARG A 35 8.25 -11.68 -1.97
CA ARG A 35 9.70 -11.51 -1.81
C ARG A 35 10.47 -11.88 -3.07
N LYS A 36 10.12 -13.00 -3.70
CA LYS A 36 10.77 -13.46 -4.95
C LYS A 36 10.67 -12.44 -6.07
N VAL A 37 9.56 -11.71 -6.18
CA VAL A 37 9.42 -10.65 -7.18
C VAL A 37 10.34 -9.46 -6.87
N PHE A 38 10.35 -9.00 -5.61
CA PHE A 38 11.21 -7.87 -5.23
C PHE A 38 12.70 -8.19 -5.32
N THR A 39 13.10 -9.45 -5.10
CA THR A 39 14.50 -9.91 -5.22
C THR A 39 14.90 -10.30 -6.64
N GLY A 40 13.99 -10.23 -7.61
CA GLY A 40 14.27 -10.61 -9.00
C GLY A 40 14.39 -12.13 -9.25
N VAL A 41 13.98 -12.96 -8.28
CA VAL A 41 13.93 -14.43 -8.42
C VAL A 41 12.71 -14.85 -9.24
N SER A 42 11.66 -14.04 -9.26
CA SER A 42 10.45 -14.23 -10.05
C SER A 42 10.21 -13.04 -10.95
N ASP A 43 9.82 -13.30 -12.21
CA ASP A 43 9.46 -12.29 -13.20
C ASP A 43 7.99 -11.85 -13.11
N LYS A 44 7.23 -12.37 -12.14
CA LYS A 44 5.85 -11.95 -11.91
C LYS A 44 5.78 -10.46 -11.58
N PHE A 45 4.61 -9.89 -11.81
CA PHE A 45 4.36 -8.47 -11.59
C PHE A 45 3.49 -8.25 -10.34
N ILE A 46 3.83 -7.33 -9.48
CA ILE A 46 3.05 -6.99 -8.27
C ILE A 46 1.90 -6.06 -8.64
N LEU A 47 0.71 -6.37 -8.16
CA LEU A 47 -0.43 -5.47 -8.26
C LEU A 47 -1.01 -5.20 -6.87
N VAL A 48 -0.68 -4.03 -6.30
CA VAL A 48 -1.28 -3.53 -5.05
C VAL A 48 -2.57 -2.81 -5.41
N ILE A 49 -3.73 -3.39 -5.13
CA ILE A 49 -5.00 -2.87 -5.65
C ILE A 49 -6.13 -2.97 -4.62
N GLY A 50 -6.92 -1.90 -4.51
CA GLY A 50 -8.08 -1.83 -3.63
C GLY A 50 -8.56 -0.41 -3.39
N PRO A 51 -9.57 -0.21 -2.51
CA PRO A 51 -10.16 1.09 -2.27
C PRO A 51 -9.14 2.10 -1.73
N CYS A 52 -9.41 3.38 -1.95
CA CYS A 52 -8.60 4.48 -1.44
C CYS A 52 -8.47 4.41 0.09
N SER A 53 -9.56 4.05 0.79
CA SER A 53 -9.59 3.70 2.21
C SER A 53 -10.64 2.61 2.46
N ALA A 54 -10.35 1.70 3.39
CA ALA A 54 -11.34 0.76 3.87
C ALA A 54 -12.38 1.52 4.72
N ASP A 55 -13.66 1.32 4.41
CA ASP A 55 -14.79 2.00 5.05
C ASP A 55 -15.81 1.02 5.61
N ARG A 56 -16.10 -0.07 4.89
CA ARG A 56 -17.09 -1.09 5.25
C ARG A 56 -16.49 -2.48 5.10
N GLU A 57 -16.59 -3.28 6.15
CA GLU A 57 -16.03 -4.63 6.17
C GLU A 57 -16.62 -5.52 5.05
N ASP A 58 -17.96 -5.51 4.89
CA ASP A 58 -18.68 -6.33 3.92
C ASP A 58 -18.28 -6.02 2.47
N ALA A 59 -18.26 -4.75 2.10
CA ALA A 59 -17.89 -4.31 0.75
C ALA A 59 -16.40 -4.56 0.44
N VAL A 60 -15.52 -4.35 1.42
CA VAL A 60 -14.08 -4.64 1.27
C VAL A 60 -13.84 -6.14 1.08
N LEU A 61 -14.49 -7.00 1.84
CA LEU A 61 -14.37 -8.47 1.70
C LEU A 61 -14.98 -8.98 0.39
N ASP A 62 -16.11 -8.43 -0.06
CA ASP A 62 -16.68 -8.73 -1.39
C ASP A 62 -15.65 -8.38 -2.49
N TYR A 63 -15.10 -7.17 -2.45
CA TYR A 63 -14.09 -6.73 -3.41
C TYR A 63 -12.86 -7.66 -3.43
N ILE A 64 -12.34 -8.05 -2.26
CA ILE A 64 -11.19 -8.96 -2.16
C ILE A 64 -11.54 -10.36 -2.68
N SER A 65 -12.77 -10.84 -2.44
CA SER A 65 -13.25 -12.13 -2.95
C SER A 65 -13.30 -12.15 -4.49
N ARG A 66 -13.66 -11.02 -5.10
CA ARG A 66 -13.59 -10.86 -6.57
C ARG A 66 -12.14 -10.88 -7.06
N LEU A 67 -11.24 -10.16 -6.37
CA LEU A 67 -9.80 -10.17 -6.68
C LEU A 67 -9.21 -11.58 -6.58
N LYS A 68 -9.64 -12.40 -5.62
CA LYS A 68 -9.17 -13.78 -5.47
C LYS A 68 -9.49 -14.62 -6.70
N LYS A 69 -10.71 -14.49 -7.24
CA LYS A 69 -11.13 -15.20 -8.47
C LYS A 69 -10.31 -14.79 -9.70
N VAL A 70 -9.92 -13.51 -9.76
CA VAL A 70 -9.05 -13.01 -10.84
C VAL A 70 -7.61 -13.49 -10.62
N GLN A 71 -7.10 -13.45 -9.36
CA GLN A 71 -5.76 -13.94 -9.04
C GLN A 71 -5.54 -15.38 -9.52
N GLU A 72 -6.52 -16.26 -9.33
CA GLU A 72 -6.44 -17.66 -9.75
C GLU A 72 -6.27 -17.84 -11.27
N LYS A 73 -6.68 -16.84 -12.05
CA LYS A 73 -6.57 -16.86 -13.53
C LYS A 73 -5.29 -16.21 -14.06
N VAL A 74 -4.61 -15.41 -13.25
CA VAL A 74 -3.43 -14.65 -13.66
C VAL A 74 -2.22 -14.93 -12.75
N GLU A 75 -2.29 -15.96 -11.93
CA GLU A 75 -1.28 -16.26 -10.90
C GLU A 75 0.09 -16.60 -11.46
N ASP A 76 0.17 -17.03 -12.72
CA ASP A 76 1.42 -17.29 -13.43
C ASP A 76 2.19 -15.99 -13.74
N LYS A 77 1.51 -14.84 -13.84
CA LYS A 77 2.06 -13.55 -14.26
C LYS A 77 1.97 -12.44 -13.23
N ILE A 78 0.89 -12.41 -12.45
CA ILE A 78 0.58 -11.31 -11.52
C ILE A 78 0.39 -11.83 -10.10
N VAL A 79 1.01 -11.14 -9.14
CA VAL A 79 0.76 -11.34 -7.71
C VAL A 79 -0.09 -10.17 -7.20
N ILE A 80 -1.38 -10.42 -6.95
CA ILE A 80 -2.29 -9.41 -6.43
C ILE A 80 -2.13 -9.30 -4.91
N ILE A 81 -1.92 -8.09 -4.42
CA ILE A 81 -1.90 -7.74 -3.00
C ILE A 81 -3.08 -6.79 -2.77
N PRO A 82 -4.17 -7.26 -2.12
CA PRO A 82 -5.29 -6.38 -1.83
C PRO A 82 -4.87 -5.21 -0.96
N ARG A 83 -5.26 -4.01 -1.36
CA ARG A 83 -5.04 -2.79 -0.62
C ARG A 83 -6.20 -2.58 0.36
N ILE A 84 -5.94 -2.76 1.66
CA ILE A 84 -6.87 -2.46 2.75
C ILE A 84 -6.25 -1.34 3.58
N TYR A 85 -6.35 -0.10 3.10
CA TYR A 85 -5.82 1.04 3.84
C TYR A 85 -6.80 1.45 4.93
N THR A 86 -6.42 1.15 6.16
CA THR A 86 -7.25 1.35 7.36
C THR A 86 -7.08 2.75 7.96
N ASN A 87 -6.16 3.54 7.42
CA ASN A 87 -5.88 4.92 7.82
C ASN A 87 -5.94 5.85 6.61
N LYS A 88 -6.40 7.07 6.84
CA LYS A 88 -6.41 8.13 5.83
C LYS A 88 -5.77 9.40 6.39
N PRO A 89 -4.56 9.79 5.94
CA PRO A 89 -3.94 11.04 6.37
C PRO A 89 -4.75 12.24 5.85
N ARG A 90 -5.07 13.18 6.74
CA ARG A 90 -5.81 14.40 6.42
C ARG A 90 -4.98 15.64 6.75
N THR A 91 -4.67 16.44 5.74
CA THR A 91 -3.81 17.63 5.88
C THR A 91 -4.45 18.67 6.78
N THR A 92 -5.76 18.89 6.64
CA THR A 92 -6.53 19.85 7.44
C THR A 92 -7.20 19.23 8.67
N GLY A 93 -7.17 17.90 8.78
CA GLY A 93 -7.86 17.17 9.84
C GLY A 93 -9.32 16.84 9.56
N ASP A 94 -9.90 17.36 8.46
CA ASP A 94 -11.31 17.14 8.10
C ASP A 94 -11.54 15.86 7.30
N GLY A 95 -12.77 15.32 7.40
CA GLY A 95 -13.24 14.15 6.68
C GLY A 95 -12.85 12.81 7.30
N TYR A 96 -13.24 11.72 6.65
CA TYR A 96 -13.00 10.35 7.12
C TYR A 96 -11.51 10.05 7.31
N LYS A 97 -11.13 9.59 8.51
CA LYS A 97 -9.74 9.34 8.91
C LYS A 97 -9.32 7.88 8.80
N GLY A 98 -10.19 7.03 8.27
CA GLY A 98 -9.98 5.59 8.15
C GLY A 98 -10.62 4.77 9.28
N MET A 99 -10.77 3.48 9.03
CA MET A 99 -11.45 2.52 9.93
C MET A 99 -10.81 2.46 11.32
N LEU A 100 -9.50 2.70 11.45
CA LEU A 100 -8.84 2.77 12.76
C LEU A 100 -9.44 3.85 13.65
N HIS A 101 -9.79 5.00 13.10
CA HIS A 101 -10.36 6.12 13.87
C HIS A 101 -11.88 6.05 13.96
N GLN A 102 -12.52 5.63 12.87
CA GLN A 102 -13.97 5.62 12.69
C GLN A 102 -14.36 4.29 12.02
N PRO A 103 -14.51 3.19 12.81
CA PRO A 103 -14.96 1.89 12.28
C PRO A 103 -16.37 1.96 11.67
N ASP A 104 -17.22 2.88 12.16
CA ASP A 104 -18.44 3.34 11.52
C ASP A 104 -18.19 4.77 10.99
N PRO A 105 -18.15 4.99 9.67
CA PRO A 105 -17.92 6.33 9.10
C PRO A 105 -18.92 7.40 9.51
N ASN A 106 -20.13 7.01 9.94
CA ASN A 106 -21.20 7.92 10.36
C ASN A 106 -21.22 8.22 11.87
N ALA A 107 -20.39 7.51 12.66
CA ALA A 107 -20.29 7.69 14.10
C ALA A 107 -19.10 8.55 14.53
N ASP A 108 -19.08 8.94 15.79
CA ASP A 108 -17.93 9.60 16.41
C ASP A 108 -16.70 8.69 16.43
N PRO A 109 -15.48 9.25 16.47
CA PRO A 109 -14.24 8.46 16.54
C PRO A 109 -14.22 7.49 17.73
N ASP A 110 -13.91 6.21 17.45
CA ASP A 110 -13.73 5.15 18.45
C ASP A 110 -12.49 4.30 18.17
N MET A 111 -11.36 4.75 18.69
CA MET A 111 -10.06 4.11 18.48
C MET A 111 -9.98 2.67 19.02
N LEU A 112 -10.73 2.32 20.07
CA LEU A 112 -10.71 0.96 20.61
C LEU A 112 -11.38 -0.02 19.66
N ASN A 113 -12.61 0.30 19.25
CA ASN A 113 -13.32 -0.51 18.26
C ASN A 113 -12.63 -0.45 16.90
N GLY A 114 -11.99 0.67 16.55
CA GLY A 114 -11.18 0.80 15.34
C GLY A 114 -10.01 -0.18 15.29
N VAL A 115 -9.22 -0.30 16.37
CA VAL A 115 -8.11 -1.28 16.45
C VAL A 115 -8.62 -2.71 16.27
N ILE A 116 -9.77 -3.05 16.87
CA ILE A 116 -10.39 -4.37 16.75
C ILE A 116 -10.89 -4.59 15.32
N ALA A 117 -11.57 -3.61 14.72
CA ALA A 117 -12.14 -3.68 13.38
C ALA A 117 -11.08 -3.92 12.31
N ILE A 118 -9.98 -3.14 12.32
CA ILE A 118 -8.90 -3.31 11.34
C ILE A 118 -8.25 -4.68 11.45
N ARG A 119 -8.02 -5.20 12.66
CA ARG A 119 -7.46 -6.53 12.85
C ARG A 119 -8.40 -7.62 12.32
N LYS A 120 -9.68 -7.56 12.68
CA LYS A 120 -10.69 -8.53 12.20
C LYS A 120 -10.81 -8.53 10.68
N LEU A 121 -10.83 -7.36 10.05
CA LEU A 121 -10.92 -7.23 8.60
C LEU A 121 -9.72 -7.93 7.91
N HIS A 122 -8.50 -7.66 8.35
CA HIS A 122 -7.31 -8.33 7.79
C HIS A 122 -7.28 -9.83 8.10
N MET A 123 -7.76 -10.26 9.27
CA MET A 123 -7.88 -11.69 9.60
C MET A 123 -8.88 -12.40 8.68
N LYS A 124 -10.04 -11.80 8.42
CA LYS A 124 -11.04 -12.36 7.51
C LYS A 124 -10.52 -12.44 6.08
N ALA A 125 -9.86 -11.41 5.58
CA ALA A 125 -9.22 -11.44 4.26
C ALA A 125 -8.23 -12.61 4.12
N LEU A 126 -7.45 -12.88 5.17
CA LEU A 126 -6.49 -13.97 5.17
C LEU A 126 -7.14 -15.34 5.38
N ALA A 127 -8.04 -15.47 6.37
CA ALA A 127 -8.64 -16.75 6.75
C ALA A 127 -9.71 -17.24 5.77
N GLU A 128 -10.58 -16.34 5.29
CA GLU A 128 -11.77 -16.70 4.50
C GLU A 128 -11.47 -16.62 2.99
N ILE A 129 -10.57 -15.73 2.57
CA ILE A 129 -10.28 -15.48 1.14
C ILE A 129 -8.88 -15.98 0.75
N GLY A 130 -7.97 -16.12 1.72
CA GLY A 130 -6.62 -16.62 1.47
C GLY A 130 -5.66 -15.59 0.85
N LEU A 131 -5.94 -14.30 1.02
CA LEU A 131 -5.08 -13.21 0.57
C LEU A 131 -4.58 -12.36 1.74
N SER A 132 -3.26 -12.29 1.92
CA SER A 132 -2.62 -11.31 2.78
C SER A 132 -2.55 -9.96 2.07
N CYS A 133 -2.71 -8.88 2.82
CA CYS A 133 -3.03 -7.56 2.27
C CYS A 133 -1.95 -6.52 2.55
N ALA A 134 -2.12 -5.35 1.94
CA ALA A 134 -1.33 -4.15 2.16
C ALA A 134 -2.08 -3.13 3.03
N ASP A 135 -1.36 -2.41 3.89
CA ASP A 135 -1.88 -1.23 4.59
C ASP A 135 -0.87 -0.08 4.56
N GLU A 136 -1.35 1.16 4.78
CA GLU A 136 -0.49 2.33 4.94
C GLU A 136 -0.11 2.52 6.40
N MET A 137 1.19 2.58 6.69
CA MET A 137 1.70 2.90 8.02
C MET A 137 1.60 4.42 8.25
N LEU A 138 0.41 4.90 8.63
CA LEU A 138 0.23 6.29 9.01
C LEU A 138 0.92 6.59 10.34
N TYR A 139 0.79 5.67 11.30
CA TYR A 139 1.50 5.68 12.58
C TYR A 139 2.32 4.41 12.74
N PRO A 140 3.58 4.46 13.16
CA PRO A 140 4.34 3.25 13.47
C PRO A 140 3.67 2.35 14.53
N GLU A 141 2.91 2.96 15.45
CA GLU A 141 2.18 2.23 16.49
C GLU A 141 1.05 1.35 15.95
N ASN A 142 0.26 1.82 14.97
CA ASN A 142 -0.88 1.05 14.47
C ASN A 142 -0.46 -0.17 13.64
N HIS A 143 0.64 -0.08 12.90
CA HIS A 143 1.20 -1.22 12.17
C HIS A 143 1.38 -2.44 13.06
N ARG A 144 1.71 -2.26 14.33
CA ARG A 144 1.99 -3.35 15.26
C ARG A 144 0.78 -4.22 15.61
N TYR A 145 -0.45 -3.68 15.50
CA TYR A 145 -1.69 -4.45 15.66
C TYR A 145 -1.91 -5.42 14.48
N LEU A 146 -1.25 -5.17 13.34
CA LEU A 146 -1.41 -5.88 12.08
C LEU A 146 -0.12 -6.57 11.60
N SER A 147 1.00 -6.45 12.31
CA SER A 147 2.32 -6.88 11.83
C SER A 147 2.45 -8.38 11.53
N ASP A 148 1.57 -9.21 12.07
CA ASP A 148 1.45 -10.64 11.83
C ASP A 148 0.45 -11.01 10.71
N LEU A 149 -0.15 -10.02 10.04
CA LEU A 149 -1.17 -10.19 9.02
C LEU A 149 -0.78 -9.58 7.67
N LEU A 150 -0.02 -8.48 7.68
CA LEU A 150 0.34 -7.73 6.47
C LEU A 150 1.49 -8.38 5.70
N SER A 151 1.40 -8.35 4.37
CA SER A 151 2.49 -8.75 3.45
C SER A 151 3.10 -7.57 2.69
N TYR A 152 2.57 -6.39 2.84
CA TYR A 152 3.08 -5.16 2.23
C TYR A 152 2.70 -3.95 3.09
N VAL A 153 3.62 -3.00 3.19
CA VAL A 153 3.39 -1.73 3.89
C VAL A 153 3.75 -0.57 2.97
N ALA A 154 2.90 0.46 2.91
CA ALA A 154 3.25 1.72 2.27
C ALA A 154 3.51 2.80 3.33
N ILE A 155 4.50 3.65 3.08
CA ILE A 155 4.72 4.90 3.82
C ILE A 155 4.29 6.04 2.92
N GLY A 156 3.31 6.81 3.40
CA GLY A 156 2.69 7.89 2.65
C GLY A 156 3.61 9.07 2.41
N ALA A 157 3.28 9.89 1.39
CA ALA A 157 4.06 11.04 0.96
C ALA A 157 4.27 12.12 2.05
N ARG A 158 3.39 12.17 3.06
CA ARG A 158 3.53 13.11 4.20
C ARG A 158 4.36 12.54 5.35
N SER A 159 4.62 11.22 5.35
CA SER A 159 5.30 10.50 6.42
C SER A 159 6.72 10.06 6.03
N VAL A 160 7.07 10.10 4.75
CA VAL A 160 8.33 9.56 4.21
C VAL A 160 9.58 10.25 4.76
N GLU A 161 9.47 11.50 5.19
CA GLU A 161 10.58 12.25 5.83
C GLU A 161 10.70 11.95 7.33
N ASN A 162 9.69 11.34 7.95
CA ASN A 162 9.65 11.12 9.39
C ASN A 162 10.63 10.01 9.78
N GLN A 163 11.50 10.30 10.76
CA GLN A 163 12.55 9.40 11.20
C GLN A 163 11.99 8.10 11.80
N GLN A 164 10.92 8.15 12.58
CA GLN A 164 10.33 6.94 13.18
C GLN A 164 9.80 5.96 12.13
N HIS A 165 9.21 6.47 11.01
CA HIS A 165 8.75 5.62 9.92
C HIS A 165 9.92 4.91 9.24
N ARG A 166 11.02 5.63 8.95
CA ARG A 166 12.24 5.07 8.34
C ARG A 166 12.87 4.00 9.22
N LEU A 167 13.02 4.29 10.52
CA LEU A 167 13.59 3.36 11.49
C LEU A 167 12.68 2.12 11.70
N THR A 168 11.36 2.32 11.78
CA THR A 168 10.42 1.20 11.87
C THR A 168 10.50 0.32 10.62
N ALA A 169 10.52 0.93 9.42
CA ALA A 169 10.64 0.22 8.15
C ALA A 169 11.91 -0.65 8.08
N SER A 170 13.04 -0.18 8.67
CA SER A 170 14.29 -0.94 8.71
C SER A 170 14.22 -2.22 9.55
N GLY A 171 13.22 -2.35 10.41
CA GLY A 171 12.99 -3.54 11.25
C GLY A 171 11.94 -4.51 10.70
N LEU A 172 11.33 -4.22 9.54
CA LEU A 172 10.30 -5.10 8.95
C LEU A 172 10.91 -6.12 8.00
N ALA A 173 10.33 -7.32 7.98
CA ALA A 173 10.76 -8.43 7.11
C ALA A 173 9.95 -8.53 5.80
N ILE A 174 8.98 -7.63 5.59
CA ILE A 174 8.10 -7.57 4.42
C ILE A 174 8.43 -6.33 3.57
N PRO A 175 8.04 -6.27 2.29
CA PRO A 175 8.23 -5.09 1.45
C PRO A 175 7.62 -3.83 2.04
N VAL A 176 8.40 -2.75 2.03
CA VAL A 176 7.97 -1.42 2.47
C VAL A 176 8.19 -0.41 1.35
N GLY A 177 7.11 0.12 0.80
CA GLY A 177 7.15 1.13 -0.26
C GLY A 177 7.20 2.55 0.29
N MET A 178 8.22 3.31 -0.10
CA MET A 178 8.41 4.72 0.25
C MET A 178 7.85 5.61 -0.84
N LYS A 179 6.72 6.30 -0.61
CA LYS A 179 6.16 7.24 -1.59
C LYS A 179 7.06 8.48 -1.70
N ASN A 180 7.27 8.98 -2.92
CA ASN A 180 7.89 10.30 -3.05
C ASN A 180 7.05 11.36 -2.32
N PRO A 181 7.69 12.40 -1.73
CA PRO A 181 7.00 13.50 -1.06
C PRO A 181 6.00 14.19 -1.97
N THR A 182 5.03 14.90 -1.38
CA THR A 182 4.01 15.65 -2.14
C THR A 182 4.60 16.69 -3.09
N GLY A 183 5.76 17.27 -2.77
CA GLY A 183 6.49 18.21 -3.61
C GLY A 183 7.40 17.57 -4.67
N GLY A 184 7.53 16.24 -4.71
CA GLY A 184 8.20 15.51 -5.80
C GLY A 184 9.70 15.29 -5.63
N ASP A 185 10.30 15.63 -4.50
CA ASP A 185 11.75 15.45 -4.28
C ASP A 185 12.12 13.96 -4.19
N LEU A 186 12.72 13.43 -5.27
CA LEU A 186 13.15 12.03 -5.33
C LEU A 186 14.36 11.76 -4.41
N SER A 187 15.18 12.77 -4.08
CA SER A 187 16.31 12.58 -3.15
C SER A 187 15.82 12.23 -1.74
N VAL A 188 14.74 12.88 -1.29
CA VAL A 188 14.08 12.57 -0.01
C VAL A 188 13.55 11.13 0.00
N MET A 189 12.91 10.70 -1.08
CA MET A 189 12.42 9.31 -1.23
C MET A 189 13.59 8.32 -1.21
N MET A 190 14.64 8.55 -1.97
CA MET A 190 15.81 7.66 -2.02
C MET A 190 16.54 7.61 -0.69
N ASN A 191 16.67 8.73 0.02
CA ASN A 191 17.20 8.78 1.39
C ASN A 191 16.34 7.94 2.35
N SER A 192 15.02 7.91 2.16
CA SER A 192 14.12 7.09 2.99
C SER A 192 14.28 5.60 2.70
N VAL A 193 14.42 5.21 1.44
CA VAL A 193 14.73 3.82 1.04
C VAL A 193 16.10 3.42 1.63
N THR A 194 17.10 4.27 1.48
CA THR A 194 18.45 4.04 2.03
C THR A 194 18.41 3.83 3.54
N ALA A 195 17.75 4.73 4.28
CA ALA A 195 17.61 4.59 5.72
C ALA A 195 16.90 3.29 6.11
N ALA A 196 15.83 2.92 5.39
CA ALA A 196 15.11 1.68 5.67
C ALA A 196 15.93 0.42 5.36
N GLN A 197 16.85 0.46 4.40
CA GLN A 197 17.72 -0.68 4.07
C GLN A 197 18.91 -0.83 5.04
N HIS A 198 19.23 0.20 5.86
CA HIS A 198 20.33 0.13 6.82
C HIS A 198 19.88 -0.31 8.21
N SER A 199 20.84 -0.87 8.97
CA SER A 199 20.66 -1.21 10.39
C SER A 199 20.75 0.05 11.25
N HIS A 200 19.85 0.15 12.24
CA HIS A 200 19.81 1.27 13.18
C HIS A 200 19.62 0.79 14.61
N THR A 201 20.22 1.52 15.57
CA THR A 201 19.90 1.40 17.00
C THR A 201 19.03 2.59 17.40
N PHE A 202 17.86 2.33 17.96
CA PHE A 202 16.90 3.38 18.30
C PHE A 202 15.93 2.93 19.43
N ILE A 203 15.21 3.91 19.97
CA ILE A 203 14.19 3.65 20.99
C ILE A 203 12.91 3.21 20.31
N TYR A 204 12.44 2.01 20.63
CA TYR A 204 11.19 1.45 20.16
C TYR A 204 10.37 0.93 21.33
N ARG A 205 9.28 1.64 21.70
CA ARG A 205 8.40 1.27 22.81
C ARG A 205 9.09 1.18 24.19
N GLY A 206 10.02 2.06 24.47
CA GLY A 206 10.77 2.04 25.72
C GLY A 206 11.90 1.00 25.77
N TRP A 207 12.17 0.34 24.65
CA TRP A 207 13.30 -0.56 24.47
C TRP A 207 14.36 0.07 23.58
N GLU A 208 15.60 -0.14 23.89
CA GLU A 208 16.70 0.02 22.93
C GLU A 208 16.66 -1.19 22.01
N VAL A 209 16.46 -0.95 20.70
CA VAL A 209 16.40 -2.00 19.68
C VAL A 209 17.44 -1.77 18.59
N LYS A 210 17.88 -2.84 17.96
CA LYS A 210 18.73 -2.79 16.77
C LYS A 210 18.00 -3.48 15.61
N SER A 211 17.68 -2.72 14.56
CA SER A 211 17.13 -3.28 13.32
C SER A 211 18.24 -3.93 12.47
N GLN A 212 17.85 -4.80 11.53
CA GLN A 212 18.79 -5.45 10.62
C GLN A 212 18.93 -4.71 9.27
N GLY A 213 18.05 -3.76 9.01
CA GLY A 213 17.81 -3.20 7.68
C GLY A 213 16.82 -4.07 6.89
N ASN A 214 16.03 -3.42 6.05
CA ASN A 214 15.03 -4.08 5.21
C ASN A 214 15.43 -4.02 3.73
N PRO A 215 16.03 -5.08 3.16
CA PRO A 215 16.47 -5.07 1.77
C PRO A 215 15.32 -5.04 0.75
N LEU A 216 14.06 -5.15 1.21
CA LEU A 216 12.86 -5.05 0.38
C LEU A 216 12.21 -3.66 0.44
N ALA A 217 12.81 -2.69 1.16
CA ALA A 217 12.39 -1.30 1.11
C ALA A 217 12.66 -0.72 -0.28
N HIS A 218 11.65 -0.07 -0.88
CA HIS A 218 11.67 0.36 -2.27
C HIS A 218 10.88 1.66 -2.50
N ALA A 219 11.01 2.22 -3.69
CA ALA A 219 10.34 3.44 -4.10
C ALA A 219 8.88 3.22 -4.51
N ILE A 220 8.02 4.23 -4.25
CA ILE A 220 6.69 4.35 -4.89
C ILE A 220 6.61 5.73 -5.56
N LEU A 221 6.42 5.77 -6.87
CA LEU A 221 6.18 7.00 -7.62
C LEU A 221 4.67 7.28 -7.69
N ARG A 222 4.25 8.44 -7.17
CA ARG A 222 2.84 8.85 -7.09
C ARG A 222 2.50 10.17 -7.78
N GLY A 223 3.46 10.72 -8.57
CA GLY A 223 3.40 12.08 -9.05
C GLY A 223 3.62 13.09 -7.92
N TYR A 224 3.55 14.37 -8.24
CA TYR A 224 3.78 15.44 -7.27
C TYR A 224 2.95 16.68 -7.61
N VAL A 225 2.88 17.62 -6.66
CA VAL A 225 2.26 18.92 -6.86
C VAL A 225 3.35 19.97 -6.79
N ASN A 226 3.50 20.73 -7.87
CA ASN A 226 4.51 21.78 -7.93
C ASN A 226 4.11 23.03 -7.09
N LYS A 227 5.00 24.00 -7.00
CA LYS A 227 4.78 25.25 -6.26
C LYS A 227 3.59 26.10 -6.76
N HIS A 228 3.06 25.80 -7.94
CA HIS A 228 1.90 26.47 -8.52
C HIS A 228 0.59 25.68 -8.32
N GLY A 229 0.62 24.57 -7.54
CA GLY A 229 -0.55 23.74 -7.27
C GLY A 229 -0.93 22.79 -8.42
N GLN A 230 -0.08 22.64 -9.43
CA GLN A 230 -0.34 21.73 -10.56
C GLN A 230 0.13 20.32 -10.23
N SER A 231 -0.72 19.32 -10.48
CA SER A 231 -0.34 17.90 -10.43
C SER A 231 0.52 17.56 -11.65
N LEU A 232 1.69 17.01 -11.41
CA LEU A 232 2.62 16.56 -12.41
C LEU A 232 2.91 15.06 -12.22
N PRO A 233 2.90 14.28 -13.30
CA PRO A 233 3.23 12.85 -13.25
C PRO A 233 4.73 12.63 -13.08
N ASN A 234 5.11 11.41 -12.64
CA ASN A 234 6.48 10.94 -12.61
C ASN A 234 6.58 9.43 -12.92
N TYR A 235 5.82 8.98 -13.91
CA TYR A 235 5.78 7.59 -14.37
C TYR A 235 6.18 7.42 -15.84
N HIS A 236 6.50 8.50 -16.54
CA HIS A 236 6.92 8.43 -17.94
C HIS A 236 8.28 7.75 -18.07
N TYR A 237 8.59 7.32 -19.27
CA TYR A 237 9.82 6.60 -19.57
C TYR A 237 11.07 7.30 -19.01
N GLU A 238 11.16 8.62 -19.19
CA GLU A 238 12.28 9.44 -18.74
C GLU A 238 12.39 9.50 -17.22
N ASP A 239 11.25 9.55 -16.51
CA ASP A 239 11.20 9.50 -15.05
C ASP A 239 11.72 8.16 -14.53
N LEU A 240 11.32 7.06 -15.19
CA LEU A 240 11.72 5.70 -14.82
C LEU A 240 13.20 5.44 -15.08
N ILE A 241 13.73 5.92 -16.19
CA ILE A 241 15.17 5.87 -16.48
C ILE A 241 15.94 6.72 -15.45
N GLY A 242 15.46 7.93 -15.14
CA GLY A 242 16.07 8.77 -14.11
C GLY A 242 16.12 8.06 -12.75
N LEU A 243 15.07 7.36 -12.36
CA LEU A 243 15.04 6.58 -11.12
C LEU A 243 15.98 5.37 -11.18
N TYR A 244 16.06 4.68 -12.32
CA TYR A 244 17.03 3.58 -12.53
C TYR A 244 18.47 4.05 -12.28
N GLU A 245 18.87 5.20 -12.83
CA GLU A 245 20.21 5.76 -12.62
C GLU A 245 20.45 6.16 -11.14
N LEU A 246 19.42 6.67 -10.45
CA LEU A 246 19.52 6.95 -9.00
C LEU A 246 19.75 5.67 -8.19
N TYR A 247 19.04 4.59 -8.50
CA TYR A 247 19.27 3.29 -7.86
C TYR A 247 20.66 2.75 -8.13
N LYS A 248 21.10 2.80 -9.38
CA LYS A 248 22.44 2.36 -9.79
C LYS A 248 23.56 3.12 -9.06
N ALA A 249 23.38 4.44 -8.88
CA ALA A 249 24.33 5.27 -8.14
C ALA A 249 24.30 5.00 -6.63
N SER A 250 23.15 4.57 -6.07
CA SER A 250 22.98 4.38 -4.63
C SER A 250 23.59 3.08 -4.08
N GLY A 251 23.78 2.06 -4.92
CA GLY A 251 24.24 0.74 -4.51
C GLY A 251 23.29 -0.02 -3.57
N LEU A 252 22.00 0.38 -3.53
CA LEU A 252 20.98 -0.26 -2.70
C LEU A 252 20.65 -1.68 -3.18
N ALA A 253 20.26 -2.53 -2.23
CA ALA A 253 19.82 -3.88 -2.54
C ALA A 253 18.45 -3.87 -3.24
N ASN A 254 18.24 -4.82 -4.16
CA ASN A 254 16.96 -5.07 -4.82
C ASN A 254 16.29 -3.78 -5.34
N PRO A 255 16.89 -3.05 -6.31
CA PRO A 255 16.27 -1.88 -6.91
C PRO A 255 14.85 -2.17 -7.36
N ALA A 256 13.87 -1.45 -6.83
CA ALA A 256 12.47 -1.70 -7.13
C ALA A 256 11.64 -0.42 -7.02
N VAL A 257 10.63 -0.33 -7.89
CA VAL A 257 9.63 0.73 -7.84
C VAL A 257 8.24 0.18 -8.12
N ILE A 258 7.27 0.65 -7.35
CA ILE A 258 5.84 0.50 -7.61
C ILE A 258 5.32 1.83 -8.14
N ILE A 259 4.55 1.82 -9.21
CA ILE A 259 3.95 3.03 -9.77
C ILE A 259 2.51 3.15 -9.27
N ASP A 260 2.26 4.18 -8.47
CA ASP A 260 0.91 4.57 -8.04
C ASP A 260 0.23 5.32 -9.20
N THR A 261 -0.74 4.67 -9.82
CA THR A 261 -1.41 5.16 -11.02
C THR A 261 -2.43 6.26 -10.75
N ASN A 262 -2.78 6.50 -9.49
CA ASN A 262 -3.70 7.56 -9.07
C ASN A 262 -2.93 8.80 -8.57
N HIS A 263 -3.45 9.46 -7.55
CA HIS A 263 -2.90 10.66 -6.91
C HIS A 263 -2.51 11.73 -7.93
N ALA A 264 -1.28 12.28 -7.86
CA ALA A 264 -0.84 13.32 -8.80
C ALA A 264 -0.47 12.76 -10.18
N ASN A 265 -0.18 11.46 -10.31
CA ASN A 265 0.06 10.81 -11.59
C ASN A 265 -1.17 10.88 -12.52
N SER A 266 -2.37 10.74 -11.97
CA SER A 266 -3.62 10.89 -12.74
C SER A 266 -4.31 12.25 -12.54
N GLY A 267 -3.76 13.11 -11.64
CA GLY A 267 -4.48 14.28 -11.15
C GLY A 267 -5.80 13.91 -10.45
N LYS A 268 -5.86 12.74 -9.82
CA LYS A 268 -7.04 12.13 -9.19
C LYS A 268 -8.20 11.83 -10.14
N LYS A 269 -7.93 11.76 -11.44
CA LYS A 269 -8.87 11.30 -12.45
C LYS A 269 -8.80 9.77 -12.55
N TYR A 270 -9.66 9.08 -11.82
CA TYR A 270 -9.58 7.63 -11.62
C TYR A 270 -9.58 6.81 -12.91
N LEU A 271 -10.25 7.28 -13.98
CA LEU A 271 -10.25 6.60 -15.28
C LEU A 271 -8.88 6.63 -15.99
N GLU A 272 -8.03 7.61 -15.68
CA GLU A 272 -6.67 7.70 -16.23
C GLU A 272 -5.77 6.57 -15.74
N GLN A 273 -6.08 5.92 -14.64
CA GLN A 273 -5.30 4.81 -14.11
C GLN A 273 -5.12 3.69 -15.13
N VAL A 274 -6.13 3.42 -15.96
CA VAL A 274 -6.08 2.41 -17.04
C VAL A 274 -5.02 2.77 -18.09
N ARG A 275 -5.01 4.03 -18.55
CA ARG A 275 -4.04 4.51 -19.53
C ARG A 275 -2.62 4.47 -18.94
N ILE A 276 -2.46 4.98 -17.72
CA ILE A 276 -1.17 5.02 -17.02
C ILE A 276 -0.59 3.61 -16.85
N ALA A 277 -1.40 2.64 -16.43
CA ALA A 277 -0.96 1.25 -16.31
C ALA A 277 -0.42 0.71 -17.63
N LYS A 278 -1.13 0.96 -18.75
CA LYS A 278 -0.70 0.52 -20.09
C LYS A 278 0.59 1.20 -20.55
N GLU A 279 0.75 2.48 -20.23
CA GLU A 279 1.97 3.25 -20.56
C GLU A 279 3.19 2.74 -19.79
N VAL A 280 3.05 2.48 -18.50
CA VAL A 280 4.14 1.89 -17.69
C VAL A 280 4.54 0.52 -18.22
N LEU A 281 3.59 -0.36 -18.54
CA LEU A 281 3.88 -1.66 -19.12
C LEU A 281 4.53 -1.56 -20.51
N HIS A 282 4.14 -0.57 -21.30
CA HIS A 282 4.81 -0.27 -22.58
C HIS A 282 6.28 0.11 -22.35
N SER A 283 6.56 0.99 -21.39
CA SER A 283 7.93 1.39 -21.03
C SER A 283 8.77 0.20 -20.55
N CYS A 284 8.18 -0.70 -19.76
CA CYS A 284 8.86 -1.94 -19.33
C CYS A 284 9.23 -2.86 -20.50
N ARG A 285 8.37 -2.96 -21.51
CA ARG A 285 8.68 -3.74 -22.72
C ARG A 285 9.71 -3.08 -23.62
N HIS A 286 9.77 -1.75 -23.62
CA HIS A 286 10.70 -0.98 -24.42
C HIS A 286 12.13 -0.98 -23.87
N SER A 287 12.30 -1.05 -22.54
CA SER A 287 13.59 -0.94 -21.88
C SER A 287 13.80 -2.01 -20.80
N ALA A 288 14.89 -2.77 -20.95
CA ALA A 288 15.33 -3.75 -19.96
C ALA A 288 15.68 -3.08 -18.62
N ASP A 289 16.25 -1.89 -18.63
CA ASP A 289 16.60 -1.13 -17.43
C ASP A 289 15.33 -0.75 -16.66
N VAL A 290 14.32 -0.21 -17.34
CA VAL A 290 13.02 0.09 -16.74
C VAL A 290 12.37 -1.19 -16.20
N LYS A 291 12.34 -2.27 -16.99
CA LYS A 291 11.79 -3.57 -16.58
C LYS A 291 12.49 -4.11 -15.34
N SER A 292 13.79 -3.89 -15.20
CA SER A 292 14.56 -4.42 -14.07
C SER A 292 14.13 -3.83 -12.73
N ILE A 293 13.70 -2.55 -12.69
CA ILE A 293 13.31 -1.85 -11.45
C ILE A 293 11.79 -1.77 -11.25
N VAL A 294 10.97 -1.72 -12.30
CA VAL A 294 9.51 -1.64 -12.16
C VAL A 294 8.96 -3.02 -11.80
N LYS A 295 8.61 -3.19 -10.51
CA LYS A 295 8.12 -4.46 -9.98
C LYS A 295 6.60 -4.54 -9.95
N GLY A 296 5.89 -3.42 -10.12
CA GLY A 296 4.44 -3.45 -10.06
C GLY A 296 3.77 -2.09 -10.13
N LEU A 297 2.44 -2.15 -10.01
CA LEU A 297 1.55 -0.99 -9.94
C LEU A 297 0.79 -0.95 -8.63
N MET A 298 0.36 0.26 -8.25
CA MET A 298 -0.62 0.50 -7.19
C MET A 298 -1.83 1.21 -7.79
N ILE A 299 -3.02 0.61 -7.65
CA ILE A 299 -4.26 1.07 -8.26
C ILE A 299 -5.32 1.32 -7.19
N GLU A 300 -5.98 2.46 -7.23
CA GLU A 300 -7.15 2.75 -6.41
C GLU A 300 -8.40 2.27 -7.14
N SER A 301 -8.99 1.18 -6.65
CA SER A 301 -10.14 0.49 -7.23
C SER A 301 -11.08 -0.01 -6.15
N TYR A 302 -12.38 0.01 -6.46
CA TYR A 302 -13.41 -0.53 -5.58
C TYR A 302 -14.52 -1.20 -6.42
N ILE A 303 -15.70 -1.45 -5.84
CA ILE A 303 -16.80 -2.10 -6.56
C ILE A 303 -17.40 -1.15 -7.60
N GLU A 304 -17.69 0.11 -7.18
CA GLU A 304 -18.29 1.12 -8.02
C GLU A 304 -17.30 2.21 -8.44
N ASP A 305 -17.53 2.82 -9.58
CA ASP A 305 -16.72 3.93 -10.09
C ASP A 305 -16.89 5.20 -9.26
N GLY A 306 -15.78 5.93 -9.11
CA GLY A 306 -15.78 7.27 -8.53
C GLY A 306 -15.77 7.27 -7.00
N CYS A 307 -16.46 8.22 -6.42
CA CYS A 307 -16.60 8.39 -4.97
C CYS A 307 -17.91 9.09 -4.59
N GLN A 308 -18.32 8.92 -3.34
CA GLN A 308 -19.48 9.56 -2.73
C GLN A 308 -19.07 10.31 -1.46
N LYS A 309 -19.93 11.21 -0.99
CA LYS A 309 -19.78 11.80 0.35
C LYS A 309 -20.43 10.89 1.40
N ILE A 310 -19.90 10.89 2.61
CA ILE A 310 -20.38 10.03 3.72
C ILE A 310 -21.90 10.15 3.92
N ASN A 311 -22.48 11.34 3.74
CA ASN A 311 -23.90 11.62 4.01
C ASN A 311 -24.79 11.62 2.74
N ASP A 312 -24.27 11.31 1.56
CA ASP A 312 -24.98 11.52 0.27
C ASP A 312 -25.55 10.25 -0.37
N HIS A 313 -25.85 9.24 0.31
CA HIS A 313 -26.32 7.91 -0.14
C HIS A 313 -25.25 6.83 0.09
N ASP A 314 -25.70 5.77 0.64
CA ASP A 314 -24.88 4.61 0.94
C ASP A 314 -24.81 3.69 -0.29
N ILE A 315 -24.12 4.14 -1.34
CA ILE A 315 -23.86 3.29 -2.51
C ILE A 315 -22.82 2.25 -2.08
N TYR A 316 -23.25 0.99 -2.06
CA TYR A 316 -22.41 -0.14 -1.69
C TYR A 316 -21.15 -0.23 -2.55
N GLY A 317 -19.98 -0.27 -1.93
CA GLY A 317 -18.70 -0.40 -2.63
C GLY A 317 -18.27 0.82 -3.44
N ASN A 318 -18.83 2.01 -3.14
CA ASN A 318 -18.35 3.27 -3.69
C ASN A 318 -17.48 4.00 -2.66
N SER A 319 -16.33 4.50 -3.09
CA SER A 319 -15.34 5.12 -2.19
C SER A 319 -15.90 6.36 -1.48
N ILE A 320 -15.66 6.51 -0.18
CA ILE A 320 -15.99 7.72 0.60
C ILE A 320 -14.78 8.67 0.75
N THR A 321 -13.73 8.44 -0.02
CA THR A 321 -12.51 9.26 -0.02
C THR A 321 -12.14 9.65 -1.45
N ASP A 322 -10.95 9.30 -1.96
CA ASP A 322 -10.59 9.63 -3.35
C ASP A 322 -11.32 8.68 -4.34
N PRO A 323 -11.67 9.17 -5.55
CA PRO A 323 -12.41 8.36 -6.53
C PRO A 323 -11.60 7.13 -6.98
N CYS A 324 -12.29 6.00 -7.07
CA CYS A 324 -11.74 4.69 -7.42
C CYS A 324 -12.23 4.20 -8.78
N LEU A 325 -11.45 3.34 -9.42
CA LEU A 325 -11.85 2.58 -10.61
C LEU A 325 -12.83 1.48 -10.19
N GLY A 326 -13.98 1.37 -10.86
CA GLY A 326 -14.99 0.36 -10.58
C GLY A 326 -14.56 -1.05 -11.05
N TRP A 327 -15.27 -2.08 -10.54
CA TRP A 327 -14.90 -3.48 -10.70
C TRP A 327 -14.76 -3.93 -12.16
N GLU A 328 -15.74 -3.64 -13.01
CA GLU A 328 -15.73 -4.11 -14.41
C GLU A 328 -14.47 -3.65 -15.17
N LYS A 329 -14.10 -2.38 -14.95
CA LYS A 329 -12.90 -1.80 -15.56
C LYS A 329 -11.61 -2.38 -14.95
N THR A 330 -11.66 -2.65 -13.65
CA THR A 330 -10.56 -3.26 -12.90
C THR A 330 -10.27 -4.68 -13.38
N GLU A 331 -11.29 -5.53 -13.45
CA GLU A 331 -11.14 -6.91 -13.89
C GLU A 331 -10.58 -6.96 -15.32
N ARG A 332 -11.15 -6.16 -16.22
CA ARG A 332 -10.64 -6.06 -17.60
C ARG A 332 -9.20 -5.59 -17.65
N LEU A 333 -8.83 -4.55 -16.85
CA LEU A 333 -7.47 -4.05 -16.81
C LEU A 333 -6.48 -5.12 -16.34
N ILE A 334 -6.83 -5.93 -15.34
CA ILE A 334 -5.95 -7.01 -14.85
C ILE A 334 -5.69 -8.04 -15.95
N TYR A 335 -6.72 -8.44 -16.71
CA TYR A 335 -6.53 -9.36 -17.85
C TYR A 335 -5.71 -8.71 -18.97
N ASP A 336 -6.01 -7.45 -19.35
CA ASP A 336 -5.22 -6.69 -20.34
C ASP A 336 -3.73 -6.62 -19.93
N MET A 337 -3.44 -6.48 -18.62
CA MET A 337 -2.07 -6.49 -18.09
C MET A 337 -1.44 -7.87 -18.20
N ALA A 338 -2.17 -8.92 -17.81
CA ALA A 338 -1.67 -10.29 -17.87
C ALA A 338 -1.34 -10.72 -19.32
N ASP A 339 -2.12 -10.27 -20.30
CA ASP A 339 -1.88 -10.58 -21.73
C ASP A 339 -0.57 -9.98 -22.28
N VAL A 340 -0.08 -8.90 -21.66
CA VAL A 340 1.12 -8.19 -22.15
C VAL A 340 2.38 -8.43 -21.29
N LEU A 341 2.23 -9.02 -20.11
CA LEU A 341 3.32 -9.49 -19.24
C LEU A 341 3.79 -10.88 -19.67
#